data_57766798d24cd40365ef4f5dbcc59c95
#
_entry.id   57766798d24cd40365ef4f5dbcc59c95
#
_cell.length_a   1.000
_cell.length_b   1.000
_cell.length_c   1.000
_cell.angle_alpha   90.00
_cell.angle_beta   90.00
_cell.angle_gamma   90.00
#
_symmetry.space_group_name_H-M   'P 1'
#
loop_
_entity.id
_entity.type
_entity.pdbx_description
1 polymer ?
#
loop_
_entity_poly.entity_id
_entity_poly.type
_entity_poly.pdbx_seq_one_letter_code
_entity_poly.pdbx_strand_id
1 'polypeptide(L)'
;MKKPQKPKDTKELLKKHHSEIFKLTKDEKVMEFVRKCNKEYVHWDQLRYKKIPNDIPPEYIWVILKLLRESQYKLFTFGSWTFHYELLDDFQKKLHILDMGTAGRIGSNIDSIASGRERYIISSLMEEAIASSQLEGAVTTRPIAKEMLRLKKKPRNYSEQMIVNGYQTLQKILTMKEKTITPDIILELHKSITKDTLKDKKYEGTFRDNNEVVVADPLEIEKVYYTPPDYKKIPSLIKEFCEFANSDKHDFIHPIIKGMMLHFLIGYIHPFEDGNGRTARTLFYWYVLNKGYWLFEFMAISRILVRSRIKYGLSYLYTETDDNDLTYFLEYNLSTIEEALEDMNTYIIRKQKEQSEALELIKSLKNINLRQAEILKEFLKNSEKMFVVNEIMTIYGVAYDTARNDLLHLTQLGYLEKIKIQKKFVFKLSKKRIIPE
;
A
#
# COMPACT_ATOMS: atom_id res chain seq x y z
N MET A 1 -18.73 -1.45 -9.68
CA MET A 1 -18.35 -2.86 -9.38
C MET A 1 -19.62 -3.68 -9.14
N LYS A 2 -19.67 -4.99 -9.50
CA LYS A 2 -20.81 -5.84 -9.17
C LYS A 2 -20.65 -6.40 -7.76
N LYS A 3 -21.71 -6.31 -6.91
CA LYS A 3 -21.70 -6.93 -5.57
C LYS A 3 -21.66 -8.45 -5.73
N PRO A 4 -20.74 -9.16 -5.02
CA PRO A 4 -20.71 -10.62 -5.06
C PRO A 4 -22.03 -11.23 -4.57
N GLN A 5 -22.39 -12.35 -5.15
CA GLN A 5 -23.54 -13.10 -4.66
C GLN A 5 -23.18 -13.80 -3.35
N LYS A 6 -24.04 -13.66 -2.35
CA LYS A 6 -23.87 -14.38 -1.08
C LYS A 6 -24.03 -15.89 -1.30
N PRO A 7 -23.18 -16.74 -0.71
CA PRO A 7 -23.34 -18.18 -0.77
C PRO A 7 -24.66 -18.63 -0.12
N LYS A 8 -25.13 -19.80 -0.53
CA LYS A 8 -26.25 -20.48 0.15
C LYS A 8 -25.76 -21.04 1.48
N ASP A 9 -26.70 -21.21 2.42
CA ASP A 9 -26.40 -21.80 3.72
C ASP A 9 -25.88 -23.24 3.55
N THR A 10 -24.61 -23.43 3.88
CA THR A 10 -23.92 -24.73 3.76
C THR A 10 -24.46 -25.77 4.72
N LYS A 11 -24.93 -25.34 5.90
CA LYS A 11 -25.48 -26.25 6.92
C LYS A 11 -26.85 -26.79 6.49
N GLU A 12 -27.68 -25.95 5.88
CA GLU A 12 -28.98 -26.37 5.33
C GLU A 12 -28.79 -27.32 4.14
N LEU A 13 -27.85 -26.99 3.22
CA LEU A 13 -27.53 -27.85 2.08
C LEU A 13 -26.99 -29.21 2.53
N LEU A 14 -26.08 -29.22 3.50
CA LEU A 14 -25.52 -30.45 4.05
C LEU A 14 -26.62 -31.34 4.68
N LYS A 15 -27.57 -30.74 5.42
CA LYS A 15 -28.70 -31.48 5.98
C LYS A 15 -29.55 -32.17 4.91
N LYS A 16 -29.86 -31.46 3.83
CA LYS A 16 -30.73 -31.95 2.76
C LYS A 16 -30.05 -32.98 1.86
N HIS A 17 -28.77 -32.84 1.59
CA HIS A 17 -28.03 -33.56 0.54
C HIS A 17 -26.80 -34.31 1.08
N HIS A 18 -26.76 -34.60 2.36
CA HIS A 18 -25.62 -35.24 3.04
C HIS A 18 -25.11 -36.50 2.30
N SER A 19 -26.01 -37.44 1.91
CA SER A 19 -25.59 -38.68 1.24
C SER A 19 -24.97 -38.45 -0.14
N GLU A 20 -25.47 -37.49 -0.90
CA GLU A 20 -24.95 -37.14 -2.22
C GLU A 20 -23.60 -36.44 -2.11
N ILE A 21 -23.50 -35.44 -1.23
CA ILE A 21 -22.26 -34.69 -0.98
C ILE A 21 -21.16 -35.63 -0.47
N PHE A 22 -21.49 -36.55 0.45
CA PHE A 22 -20.52 -37.50 0.97
C PHE A 22 -20.03 -38.51 -0.08
N LYS A 23 -20.86 -38.89 -1.06
CA LYS A 23 -20.38 -39.72 -2.20
C LYS A 23 -19.37 -38.96 -3.06
N LEU A 24 -19.54 -37.65 -3.26
CA LEU A 24 -18.62 -36.80 -4.03
C LEU A 24 -17.22 -36.72 -3.40
N THR A 25 -17.11 -36.78 -2.08
CA THR A 25 -15.79 -36.76 -1.42
C THR A 25 -14.94 -38.01 -1.68
N LYS A 26 -15.56 -39.09 -2.27
CA LYS A 26 -14.85 -40.30 -2.69
C LYS A 26 -14.44 -40.28 -4.15
N ASP A 27 -14.93 -39.32 -4.94
CA ASP A 27 -14.57 -39.16 -6.36
C ASP A 27 -13.26 -38.34 -6.45
N GLU A 28 -12.20 -38.98 -6.93
CA GLU A 28 -10.86 -38.37 -7.00
C GLU A 28 -10.84 -37.13 -7.94
N LYS A 29 -11.58 -37.16 -9.05
CA LYS A 29 -11.65 -36.01 -9.99
C LYS A 29 -12.33 -34.79 -9.34
N VAL A 30 -13.38 -35.06 -8.55
CA VAL A 30 -14.07 -34.01 -7.79
C VAL A 30 -13.14 -33.43 -6.72
N MET A 31 -12.45 -34.30 -5.99
CA MET A 31 -11.55 -33.84 -4.92
C MET A 31 -10.31 -33.13 -5.46
N GLU A 32 -9.82 -33.49 -6.64
CA GLU A 32 -8.75 -32.73 -7.31
C GLU A 32 -9.22 -31.31 -7.68
N PHE A 33 -10.44 -31.21 -8.24
CA PHE A 33 -11.06 -29.90 -8.53
C PHE A 33 -11.26 -29.07 -7.26
N VAL A 34 -11.75 -29.69 -6.18
CA VAL A 34 -11.94 -29.06 -4.88
C VAL A 34 -10.61 -28.57 -4.31
N ARG A 35 -9.56 -29.40 -4.30
CA ARG A 35 -8.20 -29.03 -3.84
C ARG A 35 -7.65 -27.85 -4.64
N LYS A 36 -7.87 -27.83 -5.97
CA LYS A 36 -7.46 -26.70 -6.81
C LYS A 36 -8.21 -25.42 -6.43
N CYS A 37 -9.53 -25.48 -6.28
CA CYS A 37 -10.34 -24.33 -5.86
C CYS A 37 -9.98 -23.86 -4.45
N ASN A 38 -9.63 -24.76 -3.54
CA ASN A 38 -9.17 -24.41 -2.20
C ASN A 38 -7.79 -23.73 -2.22
N LYS A 39 -6.85 -24.22 -3.01
CA LYS A 39 -5.55 -23.58 -3.20
C LYS A 39 -5.65 -22.17 -3.77
N GLU A 40 -6.57 -21.95 -4.73
CA GLU A 40 -6.87 -20.63 -5.30
C GLU A 40 -7.74 -19.76 -4.36
N TYR A 41 -8.20 -20.29 -3.27
CA TYR A 41 -9.16 -19.74 -2.31
C TYR A 41 -10.37 -19.09 -2.98
N VAL A 42 -11.01 -19.85 -3.87
CA VAL A 42 -12.10 -19.37 -4.74
C VAL A 42 -13.33 -19.01 -3.91
N HIS A 43 -13.87 -17.80 -4.08
CA HIS A 43 -15.15 -17.39 -3.50
C HIS A 43 -16.34 -18.00 -4.25
N TRP A 44 -17.50 -18.15 -3.58
CA TRP A 44 -18.73 -18.64 -4.17
C TRP A 44 -19.09 -17.96 -5.49
N ASP A 45 -19.00 -16.62 -5.54
CA ASP A 45 -19.33 -15.84 -6.73
C ASP A 45 -18.46 -16.17 -7.94
N GLN A 46 -17.29 -16.72 -7.74
CA GLN A 46 -16.37 -17.20 -8.79
C GLN A 46 -16.62 -18.68 -9.11
N LEU A 47 -16.84 -19.52 -8.06
CA LEU A 47 -17.01 -20.97 -8.20
C LEU A 47 -18.15 -21.32 -9.15
N ARG A 48 -19.28 -20.64 -9.04
CA ARG A 48 -20.48 -20.90 -9.84
C ARG A 48 -20.32 -20.69 -11.34
N TYR A 49 -19.23 -20.06 -11.77
CA TYR A 49 -18.88 -19.88 -13.19
C TYR A 49 -17.74 -20.80 -13.64
N LYS A 50 -17.16 -21.59 -12.74
CA LYS A 50 -16.13 -22.57 -13.12
C LYS A 50 -16.79 -23.80 -13.77
N LYS A 51 -16.10 -24.41 -14.72
CA LYS A 51 -16.50 -25.69 -15.29
C LYS A 51 -16.26 -26.81 -14.27
N ILE A 52 -17.32 -27.29 -13.65
CA ILE A 52 -17.29 -28.32 -12.62
C ILE A 52 -17.30 -29.72 -13.27
N PRO A 53 -16.49 -30.69 -12.79
CA PRO A 53 -16.54 -32.06 -13.28
C PRO A 53 -17.93 -32.69 -13.12
N ASN A 54 -18.33 -33.53 -14.09
CA ASN A 54 -19.58 -34.34 -14.05
C ASN A 54 -20.85 -33.51 -13.87
N ASP A 55 -20.89 -32.24 -14.27
CA ASP A 55 -22.03 -31.32 -14.16
C ASP A 55 -22.67 -31.28 -12.76
N ILE A 56 -21.83 -31.46 -11.72
CA ILE A 56 -22.26 -31.43 -10.31
C ILE A 56 -22.70 -30.00 -9.94
N PRO A 57 -23.81 -29.85 -9.18
CA PRO A 57 -24.25 -28.56 -8.70
C PRO A 57 -23.12 -27.80 -7.95
N PRO A 58 -22.84 -26.52 -8.30
CA PRO A 58 -21.80 -25.73 -7.64
C PRO A 58 -21.94 -25.67 -6.12
N GLU A 59 -23.18 -25.74 -5.63
CA GLU A 59 -23.52 -25.73 -4.21
C GLU A 59 -22.92 -26.90 -3.45
N TYR A 60 -22.86 -28.09 -4.05
CA TYR A 60 -22.28 -29.27 -3.39
C TYR A 60 -20.77 -29.14 -3.27
N ILE A 61 -20.13 -28.64 -4.33
CA ILE A 61 -18.69 -28.33 -4.30
C ILE A 61 -18.40 -27.26 -3.25
N TRP A 62 -19.27 -26.23 -3.15
CA TRP A 62 -19.13 -25.19 -2.14
C TRP A 62 -19.20 -25.73 -0.71
N VAL A 63 -20.14 -26.63 -0.43
CA VAL A 63 -20.23 -27.30 0.87
C VAL A 63 -18.94 -28.05 1.20
N ILE A 64 -18.41 -28.81 0.25
CA ILE A 64 -17.15 -29.57 0.47
C ILE A 64 -15.99 -28.59 0.73
N LEU A 65 -15.88 -27.50 -0.04
CA LEU A 65 -14.88 -26.47 0.17
C LEU A 65 -14.95 -25.86 1.58
N LYS A 66 -16.17 -25.48 2.02
CA LYS A 66 -16.36 -24.88 3.35
C LYS A 66 -16.01 -25.86 4.46
N LEU A 67 -16.39 -27.13 4.36
CA LEU A 67 -16.03 -28.16 5.36
C LEU A 67 -14.51 -28.33 5.47
N LEU A 68 -13.77 -28.27 4.36
CA LEU A 68 -12.30 -28.34 4.39
C LEU A 68 -11.71 -27.11 5.06
N ARG A 69 -12.18 -25.91 4.70
CA ARG A 69 -11.68 -24.63 5.22
C ARG A 69 -11.98 -24.46 6.71
N GLU A 70 -13.21 -24.78 7.15
CA GLU A 70 -13.64 -24.67 8.54
C GLU A 70 -12.75 -25.46 9.49
N SER A 71 -12.19 -26.59 9.05
CA SER A 71 -11.25 -27.39 9.84
C SER A 71 -9.90 -26.72 10.09
N GLN A 72 -9.56 -25.67 9.30
CA GLN A 72 -8.29 -24.95 9.35
C GLN A 72 -8.42 -23.52 9.87
N TYR A 73 -9.65 -23.06 10.13
CA TYR A 73 -9.90 -21.70 10.53
C TYR A 73 -9.32 -21.35 11.91
N LYS A 74 -8.64 -20.22 11.95
CA LYS A 74 -8.35 -19.49 13.20
C LYS A 74 -9.43 -18.44 13.41
N LEU A 75 -9.94 -18.38 14.62
CA LEU A 75 -11.00 -17.46 15.00
C LEU A 75 -10.43 -16.17 15.59
N PHE A 76 -11.06 -15.06 15.25
CA PHE A 76 -10.76 -13.75 15.77
C PHE A 76 -12.06 -13.01 16.07
N THR A 77 -12.26 -12.61 17.32
CA THR A 77 -13.44 -11.84 17.74
C THR A 77 -13.08 -10.38 17.86
N PHE A 78 -13.92 -9.50 17.31
CA PHE A 78 -13.78 -8.07 17.39
C PHE A 78 -15.16 -7.40 17.47
N GLY A 79 -15.40 -6.60 18.50
CA GLY A 79 -16.72 -6.08 18.81
C GLY A 79 -17.74 -7.20 19.03
N SER A 80 -18.80 -7.19 18.26
CA SER A 80 -19.82 -8.25 18.24
C SER A 80 -19.65 -9.24 17.07
N TRP A 81 -18.57 -9.13 16.32
CA TRP A 81 -18.33 -9.97 15.14
C TRP A 81 -17.29 -11.04 15.43
N THR A 82 -17.50 -12.22 14.87
CA THR A 82 -16.49 -13.26 14.78
C THR A 82 -15.99 -13.29 13.34
N PHE A 83 -14.70 -13.12 13.19
CA PHE A 83 -13.96 -13.31 11.95
C PHE A 83 -13.22 -14.63 12.01
N HIS A 84 -12.93 -15.19 10.86
CA HIS A 84 -12.07 -16.36 10.75
C HIS A 84 -11.10 -16.18 9.58
N TYR A 85 -9.99 -16.88 9.61
CA TYR A 85 -9.01 -16.89 8.54
C TYR A 85 -8.22 -18.19 8.55
N GLU A 86 -7.76 -18.59 7.38
CA GLU A 86 -6.87 -19.71 7.18
C GLU A 86 -5.46 -19.19 6.85
N LEU A 87 -4.40 -19.84 7.39
CA LEU A 87 -3.02 -19.59 7.01
C LEU A 87 -2.64 -20.54 5.88
N LEU A 88 -2.84 -20.09 4.65
CA LEU A 88 -2.51 -20.87 3.45
C LEU A 88 -1.01 -21.14 3.37
N ASP A 89 -0.61 -22.26 2.76
CA ASP A 89 0.81 -22.60 2.55
C ASP A 89 1.56 -21.48 1.82
N ASP A 90 0.91 -20.84 0.85
CA ASP A 90 1.48 -19.72 0.12
C ASP A 90 1.73 -18.49 1.02
N PHE A 91 0.92 -18.30 2.05
CA PHE A 91 1.15 -17.23 3.04
C PHE A 91 2.46 -17.45 3.79
N GLN A 92 2.73 -18.68 4.23
CA GLN A 92 3.95 -19.00 4.97
C GLN A 92 5.21 -18.72 4.11
N LYS A 93 5.16 -19.08 2.82
CA LYS A 93 6.24 -18.80 1.88
C LYS A 93 6.45 -17.29 1.71
N LYS A 94 5.39 -16.54 1.45
CA LYS A 94 5.44 -15.08 1.27
C LYS A 94 5.92 -14.36 2.52
N LEU A 95 5.40 -14.76 3.69
CA LEU A 95 5.82 -14.20 4.98
C LEU A 95 7.29 -14.50 5.26
N HIS A 96 7.76 -15.72 4.99
CA HIS A 96 9.19 -16.06 5.12
C HIS A 96 10.07 -15.16 4.26
N ILE A 97 9.70 -14.92 2.98
CA ILE A 97 10.44 -14.02 2.09
C ILE A 97 10.47 -12.59 2.66
N LEU A 98 9.34 -12.12 3.18
CA LEU A 98 9.25 -10.79 3.78
C LEU A 98 10.08 -10.69 5.07
N ASP A 99 10.06 -11.71 5.93
CA ASP A 99 10.85 -11.75 7.17
C ASP A 99 12.34 -11.78 6.87
N MET A 100 12.78 -12.61 5.94
CA MET A 100 14.18 -12.67 5.51
C MET A 100 14.63 -11.34 4.88
N GLY A 101 13.71 -10.67 4.16
CA GLY A 101 13.97 -9.38 3.54
C GLY A 101 14.04 -8.22 4.52
N THR A 102 13.29 -8.28 5.61
CA THR A 102 13.09 -7.15 6.52
C THR A 102 13.80 -7.32 7.86
N ALA A 103 13.82 -8.51 8.44
CA ALA A 103 14.46 -8.82 9.72
C ALA A 103 15.84 -9.45 9.55
N GLY A 104 16.06 -10.16 8.44
CA GLY A 104 17.37 -10.65 8.07
C GLY A 104 18.24 -9.53 7.49
N ARG A 105 19.53 -9.58 7.71
CA ARG A 105 20.50 -8.81 6.96
C ARG A 105 20.42 -9.22 5.47
N ILE A 106 19.51 -8.65 4.71
CA ILE A 106 19.75 -8.46 3.27
C ILE A 106 20.88 -7.41 3.21
N GLY A 107 22.01 -7.86 3.79
CA GLY A 107 23.07 -6.97 4.20
C GLY A 107 23.88 -6.47 3.06
N SER A 108 24.25 -7.23 2.11
CA SER A 108 25.33 -6.82 1.19
C SER A 108 24.88 -5.85 0.08
N ASN A 109 23.59 -5.84 -0.28
CA ASN A 109 23.11 -4.94 -1.34
C ASN A 109 22.54 -3.62 -0.83
N ILE A 110 22.06 -3.55 0.42
CA ILE A 110 21.49 -2.34 0.99
C ILE A 110 22.55 -1.47 1.65
N ASP A 111 23.67 -2.02 2.13
CA ASP A 111 24.79 -1.21 2.59
C ASP A 111 25.42 -0.40 1.45
N SER A 112 25.34 -0.87 0.21
CA SER A 112 25.65 -0.06 -0.98
C SER A 112 24.62 1.05 -1.25
N ILE A 113 23.40 0.92 -0.70
CA ILE A 113 22.33 1.93 -0.75
C ILE A 113 22.50 2.98 0.36
N ALA A 114 23.38 2.76 1.35
CA ALA A 114 23.55 3.66 2.50
C ALA A 114 23.76 5.13 2.08
N SER A 115 24.50 5.38 0.99
CA SER A 115 24.68 6.71 0.42
C SER A 115 23.45 7.31 -0.28
N GLY A 116 22.40 6.51 -0.53
CA GLY A 116 21.18 6.93 -1.23
C GLY A 116 19.87 6.61 -0.50
N ARG A 117 19.93 6.06 0.73
CA ARG A 117 18.78 5.57 1.48
C ARG A 117 17.63 6.59 1.56
N GLU A 118 17.94 7.82 1.99
CA GLU A 118 16.92 8.87 2.08
C GLU A 118 16.24 9.17 0.76
N ARG A 119 16.99 9.19 -0.34
CA ARG A 119 16.45 9.41 -1.68
C ARG A 119 15.49 8.34 -2.10
N TYR A 120 15.76 7.08 -1.76
CA TYR A 120 14.86 5.96 -2.06
C TYR A 120 13.59 6.04 -1.24
N ILE A 121 13.69 6.30 0.07
CA ILE A 121 12.56 6.50 0.97
C ILE A 121 11.68 7.65 0.46
N ILE A 122 12.26 8.82 0.20
CA ILE A 122 11.53 9.99 -0.33
C ILE A 122 10.78 9.62 -1.62
N SER A 123 11.43 8.92 -2.55
CA SER A 123 10.80 8.49 -3.80
C SER A 123 9.64 7.53 -3.58
N SER A 124 9.79 6.57 -2.67
CA SER A 124 8.76 5.60 -2.33
C SER A 124 7.56 6.24 -1.64
N LEU A 125 7.80 7.11 -0.66
CA LEU A 125 6.74 7.86 0.03
C LEU A 125 5.94 8.76 -0.93
N MET A 126 6.62 9.38 -1.93
CA MET A 126 5.91 10.14 -2.97
C MET A 126 4.99 9.24 -3.80
N GLU A 127 5.48 8.07 -4.24
CA GLU A 127 4.69 7.11 -5.02
C GLU A 127 3.50 6.59 -4.23
N GLU A 128 3.69 6.25 -2.95
CA GLU A 128 2.62 5.80 -2.07
C GLU A 128 1.56 6.88 -1.86
N ALA A 129 1.97 8.12 -1.54
CA ALA A 129 1.05 9.23 -1.33
C ALA A 129 0.21 9.55 -2.59
N ILE A 130 0.85 9.53 -3.76
CA ILE A 130 0.17 9.74 -5.04
C ILE A 130 -0.86 8.63 -5.28
N ALA A 131 -0.43 7.38 -5.21
CA ALA A 131 -1.27 6.24 -5.51
C ALA A 131 -2.41 6.06 -4.49
N SER A 132 -2.12 6.22 -3.18
CA SER A 132 -3.14 6.17 -2.13
C SER A 132 -4.21 7.25 -2.31
N SER A 133 -3.82 8.47 -2.73
CA SER A 133 -4.77 9.54 -3.05
C SER A 133 -5.57 9.26 -4.33
N GLN A 134 -4.93 8.67 -5.35
CA GLN A 134 -5.62 8.27 -6.57
C GLN A 134 -6.64 7.16 -6.35
N LEU A 135 -6.41 6.24 -5.42
CA LEU A 135 -7.41 5.24 -4.99
C LEU A 135 -8.69 5.90 -4.48
N GLU A 136 -8.57 7.03 -3.80
CA GLU A 136 -9.68 7.82 -3.26
C GLU A 136 -10.16 8.92 -4.21
N GLY A 137 -9.83 8.82 -5.49
CA GLY A 137 -10.38 9.70 -6.53
C GLY A 137 -9.55 10.95 -6.87
N ALA A 138 -8.33 11.12 -6.36
CA ALA A 138 -7.47 12.19 -6.83
C ALA A 138 -7.14 12.01 -8.33
N VAL A 139 -7.35 13.06 -9.12
CA VAL A 139 -7.20 13.03 -10.58
C VAL A 139 -5.87 13.59 -11.09
N THR A 140 -5.01 14.08 -10.20
CA THR A 140 -3.68 14.59 -10.57
C THR A 140 -2.82 13.49 -11.16
N THR A 141 -2.24 13.73 -12.33
CA THR A 141 -1.35 12.74 -12.96
C THR A 141 -0.06 12.56 -12.19
N ARG A 142 0.50 11.35 -12.21
CA ARG A 142 1.72 11.00 -11.49
C ARG A 142 2.92 11.94 -11.78
N PRO A 143 3.23 12.34 -13.04
CA PRO A 143 4.31 13.28 -13.30
C PRO A 143 4.11 14.63 -12.63
N ILE A 144 2.90 15.22 -12.74
CA ILE A 144 2.55 16.51 -12.13
C ILE A 144 2.66 16.44 -10.60
N ALA A 145 2.10 15.39 -10.00
CA ALA A 145 2.15 15.17 -8.55
C ALA A 145 3.59 15.02 -8.05
N LYS A 146 4.42 14.24 -8.74
CA LYS A 146 5.85 14.09 -8.41
C LYS A 146 6.60 15.43 -8.49
N GLU A 147 6.39 16.17 -9.55
CA GLU A 147 7.01 17.50 -9.71
C GLU A 147 6.58 18.43 -8.58
N MET A 148 5.29 18.46 -8.26
CA MET A 148 4.75 19.27 -7.16
C MET A 148 5.43 18.94 -5.82
N LEU A 149 5.52 17.66 -5.46
CA LEU A 149 6.16 17.22 -4.21
C LEU A 149 7.66 17.53 -4.20
N ARG A 150 8.36 17.26 -5.30
CA ARG A 150 9.81 17.51 -5.44
C ARG A 150 10.16 18.99 -5.34
N LEU A 151 9.34 19.86 -5.93
CA LEU A 151 9.55 21.31 -5.90
C LEU A 151 8.91 21.98 -4.69
N LYS A 152 8.26 21.21 -3.78
CA LYS A 152 7.51 21.72 -2.62
C LYS A 152 6.53 22.84 -3.03
N LYS A 153 5.89 22.67 -4.20
CA LYS A 153 4.89 23.64 -4.67
C LYS A 153 3.64 23.57 -3.78
N LYS A 154 3.00 24.71 -3.57
CA LYS A 154 1.69 24.74 -2.91
C LYS A 154 0.67 24.01 -3.76
N PRO A 155 -0.22 23.18 -3.17
CA PRO A 155 -1.29 22.51 -3.90
C PRO A 155 -2.24 23.57 -4.48
N ARG A 156 -2.75 23.35 -5.68
CA ARG A 156 -3.62 24.27 -6.42
C ARG A 156 -5.08 23.84 -6.41
N ASN A 157 -5.34 22.60 -6.05
CA ASN A 157 -6.67 22.00 -6.04
C ASN A 157 -6.77 20.89 -5.00
N TYR A 158 -7.99 20.38 -4.82
CA TYR A 158 -8.31 19.30 -3.89
C TYR A 158 -7.44 18.05 -4.05
N SER A 159 -7.26 17.56 -5.28
CA SER A 159 -6.46 16.35 -5.55
C SER A 159 -4.98 16.53 -5.19
N GLU A 160 -4.42 17.70 -5.49
CA GLU A 160 -3.04 18.04 -5.11
C GLU A 160 -2.90 18.16 -3.59
N GLN A 161 -3.91 18.72 -2.88
CA GLN A 161 -3.92 18.81 -1.43
C GLN A 161 -3.96 17.42 -0.79
N MET A 162 -4.79 16.49 -1.28
CA MET A 162 -4.82 15.10 -0.81
C MET A 162 -3.43 14.44 -0.90
N ILE A 163 -2.74 14.64 -2.01
CA ILE A 163 -1.40 14.06 -2.24
C ILE A 163 -0.37 14.65 -1.28
N VAL A 164 -0.38 15.97 -1.07
CA VAL A 164 0.53 16.64 -0.11
C VAL A 164 0.28 16.14 1.29
N ASN A 165 -0.99 16.06 1.71
CA ASN A 165 -1.37 15.53 3.03
C ASN A 165 -0.88 14.09 3.23
N GLY A 166 -1.13 13.22 2.23
CA GLY A 166 -0.66 11.83 2.28
C GLY A 166 0.87 11.75 2.43
N TYR A 167 1.62 12.52 1.66
CA TYR A 167 3.07 12.54 1.74
C TYR A 167 3.58 13.03 3.10
N GLN A 168 3.02 14.12 3.62
CA GLN A 168 3.38 14.65 4.94
C GLN A 168 3.05 13.66 6.06
N THR A 169 1.90 12.98 5.97
CA THR A 169 1.49 11.98 6.95
C THR A 169 2.42 10.77 6.93
N LEU A 170 2.83 10.28 5.76
CA LEU A 170 3.80 9.20 5.64
C LEU A 170 5.17 9.60 6.23
N GLN A 171 5.64 10.83 6.01
CA GLN A 171 6.85 11.34 6.68
C GLN A 171 6.69 11.37 8.20
N LYS A 172 5.50 11.77 8.69
CA LYS A 172 5.19 11.83 10.12
C LYS A 172 5.24 10.46 10.77
N ILE A 173 4.68 9.41 10.15
CA ILE A 173 4.70 8.06 10.73
C ILE A 173 6.12 7.50 10.89
N LEU A 174 7.07 7.89 10.03
CA LEU A 174 8.48 7.48 10.18
C LEU A 174 9.10 8.03 11.48
N THR A 175 8.67 9.22 11.91
CA THR A 175 9.20 9.86 13.15
C THR A 175 8.51 9.36 14.42
N MET A 176 7.35 8.73 14.30
CA MET A 176 6.55 8.28 15.44
C MET A 176 6.27 6.76 15.43
N LYS A 177 7.01 6.01 14.64
CA LYS A 177 6.83 4.56 14.50
C LYS A 177 7.00 3.76 15.80
N GLU A 178 7.73 4.29 16.78
CA GLU A 178 7.94 3.61 18.07
C GLU A 178 6.83 3.86 19.10
N LYS A 179 5.86 4.74 18.81
CA LYS A 179 4.73 5.00 19.69
C LYS A 179 3.71 3.85 19.65
N THR A 180 2.98 3.66 20.75
CA THR A 180 1.81 2.77 20.80
C THR A 180 0.61 3.40 20.08
N ILE A 181 -0.21 2.59 19.45
CA ILE A 181 -1.47 3.03 18.81
C ILE A 181 -2.47 3.46 19.90
N THR A 182 -2.96 4.70 19.80
CA THR A 182 -4.02 5.24 20.66
C THR A 182 -5.11 5.90 19.81
N PRO A 183 -6.33 6.08 20.35
CA PRO A 183 -7.37 6.82 19.64
C PRO A 183 -6.90 8.21 19.19
N ASP A 184 -6.16 8.93 20.05
CA ASP A 184 -5.64 10.28 19.75
C ASP A 184 -4.67 10.27 18.57
N ILE A 185 -3.80 9.26 18.49
CA ILE A 185 -2.87 9.11 17.35
C ILE A 185 -3.66 8.81 16.06
N ILE A 186 -4.69 7.99 16.12
CA ILE A 186 -5.55 7.72 14.95
C ILE A 186 -6.23 9.01 14.47
N LEU A 187 -6.76 9.81 15.40
CA LEU A 187 -7.38 11.11 15.09
C LEU A 187 -6.35 12.12 14.55
N GLU A 188 -5.15 12.15 15.13
CA GLU A 188 -4.03 12.99 14.67
C GLU A 188 -3.60 12.64 13.23
N LEU A 189 -3.50 11.35 12.90
CA LEU A 189 -3.17 10.89 11.56
C LEU A 189 -4.30 11.23 10.59
N HIS A 190 -5.55 10.95 10.96
CA HIS A 190 -6.71 11.32 10.14
C HIS A 190 -6.75 12.83 9.86
N LYS A 191 -6.55 13.68 10.88
CA LYS A 191 -6.48 15.13 10.71
C LYS A 191 -5.39 15.54 9.71
N SER A 192 -4.23 14.90 9.78
CA SER A 192 -3.13 15.16 8.83
C SER A 192 -3.52 14.77 7.39
N ILE A 193 -4.18 13.62 7.23
CA ILE A 193 -4.61 13.08 5.93
C ILE A 193 -5.70 13.94 5.29
N THR A 194 -6.61 14.49 6.10
CA THR A 194 -7.83 15.16 5.62
C THR A 194 -7.75 16.68 5.66
N LYS A 195 -6.66 17.25 6.13
CA LYS A 195 -6.45 18.69 6.26
C LYS A 195 -6.84 19.43 4.97
N ASP A 196 -7.78 20.39 5.07
CA ASP A 196 -8.27 21.21 3.96
C ASP A 196 -8.83 20.40 2.76
N THR A 197 -9.29 19.15 3.01
CA THR A 197 -9.88 18.28 1.98
C THR A 197 -11.29 17.78 2.33
N LEU A 198 -11.83 18.11 3.48
CA LEU A 198 -13.22 17.78 3.82
C LEU A 198 -14.15 18.96 3.52
N LYS A 199 -15.40 18.66 3.14
CA LYS A 199 -16.42 19.68 2.93
C LYS A 199 -16.70 20.47 4.21
N ASP A 200 -16.77 19.76 5.34
CA ASP A 200 -16.93 20.34 6.66
C ASP A 200 -15.69 20.05 7.49
N LYS A 201 -14.93 21.10 7.82
CA LYS A 201 -13.68 21.01 8.58
C LYS A 201 -13.85 20.46 10.00
N LYS A 202 -15.08 20.47 10.56
CA LYS A 202 -15.33 19.87 11.89
C LYS A 202 -15.00 18.39 11.93
N TYR A 203 -15.05 17.69 10.80
CA TYR A 203 -14.75 16.26 10.70
C TYR A 203 -13.25 15.96 10.53
N GLU A 204 -12.38 16.96 10.38
CA GLU A 204 -10.94 16.76 10.31
C GLU A 204 -10.38 16.30 11.67
N GLY A 205 -10.01 15.02 11.78
CA GLY A 205 -9.50 14.44 13.01
C GLY A 205 -10.58 14.15 14.06
N THR A 206 -11.81 13.91 13.63
CA THR A 206 -12.92 13.51 14.50
C THR A 206 -13.65 12.31 13.92
N PHE A 207 -14.20 11.46 14.77
CA PHE A 207 -15.07 10.37 14.33
C PHE A 207 -16.40 10.93 13.84
N ARG A 208 -17.05 10.23 12.89
CA ARG A 208 -18.41 10.59 12.43
C ARG A 208 -19.40 10.48 13.60
N ASP A 209 -20.39 11.35 13.57
CA ASP A 209 -21.45 11.51 14.57
C ASP A 209 -22.84 11.11 14.04
N ASN A 210 -22.89 10.44 12.88
CA ASN A 210 -24.09 10.03 12.17
C ASN A 210 -23.91 8.67 11.46
N ASN A 211 -25.01 8.13 10.92
CA ASN A 211 -25.06 6.86 10.18
C ASN A 211 -25.30 7.06 8.67
N GLU A 212 -25.04 8.25 8.14
CA GLU A 212 -25.25 8.57 6.72
C GLU A 212 -24.13 8.04 5.82
N VAL A 213 -22.97 7.74 6.43
CA VAL A 213 -21.80 7.23 5.70
C VAL A 213 -22.01 5.77 5.31
N VAL A 214 -21.93 5.50 4.02
CA VAL A 214 -21.99 4.15 3.43
C VAL A 214 -20.87 3.97 2.41
N VAL A 215 -20.49 2.73 2.17
CA VAL A 215 -19.60 2.38 1.05
C VAL A 215 -20.48 2.05 -0.15
N ALA A 216 -20.48 2.93 -1.16
CA ALA A 216 -21.34 2.82 -2.34
C ALA A 216 -20.53 2.86 -3.64
N ASP A 217 -21.20 2.58 -4.75
CA ASP A 217 -20.61 2.78 -6.08
C ASP A 217 -20.41 4.28 -6.36
N PRO A 218 -19.22 4.72 -6.78
CA PRO A 218 -18.98 6.14 -7.05
C PRO A 218 -19.87 6.74 -8.17
N LEU A 219 -20.40 5.90 -9.07
CA LEU A 219 -21.25 6.32 -10.19
C LEU A 219 -22.73 6.10 -9.91
N GLU A 220 -23.07 5.16 -9.01
CA GLU A 220 -24.44 4.77 -8.67
C GLU A 220 -24.58 4.77 -7.14
N ILE A 221 -24.75 5.94 -6.51
CA ILE A 221 -24.77 6.11 -5.03
C ILE A 221 -25.83 5.23 -4.36
N GLU A 222 -26.93 4.93 -5.04
CA GLU A 222 -27.99 4.03 -4.55
C GLU A 222 -27.50 2.57 -4.39
N LYS A 223 -26.41 2.22 -5.05
CA LYS A 223 -25.82 0.88 -5.00
C LYS A 223 -24.85 0.79 -3.82
N VAL A 224 -25.40 0.53 -2.66
CA VAL A 224 -24.64 0.36 -1.42
C VAL A 224 -24.00 -1.03 -1.38
N TYR A 225 -22.69 -1.06 -1.24
CA TYR A 225 -21.91 -2.27 -1.06
C TYR A 225 -21.86 -2.71 0.40
N TYR A 226 -21.59 -1.76 1.30
CA TYR A 226 -21.44 -2.00 2.73
C TYR A 226 -22.02 -0.86 3.56
N THR A 227 -22.69 -1.21 4.67
CA THR A 227 -23.19 -0.28 5.67
C THR A 227 -22.37 -0.44 6.95
N PRO A 228 -21.58 0.58 7.34
CA PRO A 228 -20.78 0.53 8.55
C PRO A 228 -21.62 0.40 9.83
N PRO A 229 -21.03 -0.01 10.96
CA PRO A 229 -21.70 -0.09 12.26
C PRO A 229 -22.20 1.29 12.72
N ASP A 230 -23.17 1.28 13.65
CA ASP A 230 -23.71 2.49 14.27
C ASP A 230 -22.58 3.36 14.83
N TYR A 231 -22.61 4.67 14.54
CA TYR A 231 -21.58 5.61 14.98
C TYR A 231 -21.38 5.62 16.49
N LYS A 232 -22.44 5.35 17.28
CA LYS A 232 -22.37 5.26 18.75
C LYS A 232 -21.42 4.16 19.25
N LYS A 233 -21.16 3.15 18.43
CA LYS A 233 -20.22 2.05 18.74
C LYS A 233 -18.76 2.40 18.40
N ILE A 234 -18.51 3.45 17.64
CA ILE A 234 -17.16 3.79 17.18
C ILE A 234 -16.17 3.97 18.32
N PRO A 235 -16.47 4.71 19.41
CA PRO A 235 -15.50 4.89 20.50
C PRO A 235 -15.06 3.57 21.14
N SER A 236 -16.00 2.64 21.36
CA SER A 236 -15.68 1.32 21.94
C SER A 236 -14.90 0.45 20.95
N LEU A 237 -15.26 0.46 19.66
CA LEU A 237 -14.57 -0.29 18.62
C LEU A 237 -13.15 0.21 18.39
N ILE A 238 -12.93 1.52 18.42
CA ILE A 238 -11.59 2.10 18.29
C ILE A 238 -10.72 1.79 19.50
N LYS A 239 -11.31 1.76 20.72
CA LYS A 239 -10.60 1.32 21.92
C LYS A 239 -10.15 -0.14 21.77
N GLU A 240 -11.05 -1.04 21.39
CA GLU A 240 -10.75 -2.45 21.15
C GLU A 240 -9.71 -2.64 20.01
N PHE A 241 -9.81 -1.83 18.94
CA PHE A 241 -8.81 -1.79 17.88
C PHE A 241 -7.41 -1.45 18.41
N CYS A 242 -7.30 -0.45 19.28
CA CYS A 242 -6.02 -0.07 19.88
C CYS A 242 -5.51 -1.17 20.83
N GLU A 243 -6.38 -1.78 21.62
CA GLU A 243 -6.04 -2.92 22.48
C GLU A 243 -5.54 -4.10 21.65
N PHE A 244 -6.23 -4.47 20.59
CA PHE A 244 -5.81 -5.51 19.66
C PHE A 244 -4.45 -5.18 19.02
N ALA A 245 -4.24 -3.97 18.52
CA ALA A 245 -3.00 -3.56 17.88
C ALA A 245 -1.78 -3.65 18.83
N ASN A 246 -1.96 -3.23 20.10
CA ASN A 246 -0.88 -3.12 21.08
C ASN A 246 -0.66 -4.39 21.92
N SER A 247 -1.58 -5.36 21.87
CA SER A 247 -1.53 -6.54 22.72
C SER A 247 -0.82 -7.71 22.03
N ASP A 248 0.05 -8.38 22.77
CA ASP A 248 0.60 -9.69 22.40
C ASP A 248 -0.05 -10.83 23.26
N LYS A 249 -1.22 -10.57 23.87
CA LYS A 249 -1.94 -11.52 24.74
C LYS A 249 -2.71 -12.62 24.00
N HIS A 250 -2.84 -12.50 22.69
CA HIS A 250 -3.50 -13.49 21.84
C HIS A 250 -2.48 -14.53 21.35
N ASP A 251 -2.97 -15.65 20.82
CA ASP A 251 -2.13 -16.55 20.05
C ASP A 251 -1.30 -15.76 19.02
N PHE A 252 -0.10 -16.22 18.76
CA PHE A 252 0.79 -15.52 17.84
C PHE A 252 0.11 -15.28 16.50
N ILE A 253 -0.03 -14.01 16.14
CA ILE A 253 -0.43 -13.55 14.81
C ILE A 253 0.78 -12.87 14.19
N HIS A 254 1.19 -13.35 13.04
CA HIS A 254 2.30 -12.75 12.31
C HIS A 254 2.10 -11.24 12.12
N PRO A 255 3.10 -10.37 12.40
CA PRO A 255 2.91 -8.91 12.37
C PRO A 255 2.34 -8.37 11.05
N ILE A 256 2.76 -8.90 9.91
CA ILE A 256 2.21 -8.50 8.59
C ILE A 256 0.73 -8.88 8.50
N ILE A 257 0.35 -10.10 8.92
CA ILE A 257 -1.05 -10.53 8.95
C ILE A 257 -1.86 -9.62 9.87
N LYS A 258 -1.37 -9.35 11.08
CA LYS A 258 -2.03 -8.45 12.03
C LYS A 258 -2.17 -7.03 11.49
N GLY A 259 -1.14 -6.51 10.81
CA GLY A 259 -1.21 -5.23 10.12
C GLY A 259 -2.31 -5.19 9.05
N MET A 260 -2.44 -6.25 8.25
CA MET A 260 -3.53 -6.37 7.27
C MET A 260 -4.90 -6.49 7.92
N MET A 261 -5.02 -7.20 9.07
CA MET A 261 -6.27 -7.24 9.85
C MET A 261 -6.64 -5.84 10.37
N LEU A 262 -5.67 -5.07 10.87
CA LEU A 262 -5.88 -3.69 11.29
C LEU A 262 -6.32 -2.79 10.13
N HIS A 263 -5.71 -2.97 8.96
CA HIS A 263 -6.14 -2.28 7.73
C HIS A 263 -7.61 -2.60 7.40
N PHE A 264 -7.98 -3.89 7.40
CA PHE A 264 -9.36 -4.32 7.17
C PHE A 264 -10.33 -3.70 8.18
N LEU A 265 -10.01 -3.78 9.47
CA LEU A 265 -10.88 -3.30 10.55
C LEU A 265 -11.21 -1.81 10.45
N ILE A 266 -10.27 -0.94 10.08
CA ILE A 266 -10.57 0.49 9.84
C ILE A 266 -11.53 0.65 8.66
N GLY A 267 -11.34 -0.09 7.58
CA GLY A 267 -12.28 -0.09 6.45
C GLY A 267 -13.67 -0.60 6.85
N TYR A 268 -13.73 -1.61 7.74
CA TYR A 268 -14.96 -2.23 8.21
C TYR A 268 -15.72 -1.35 9.24
N ILE A 269 -15.02 -0.78 10.24
CA ILE A 269 -15.61 0.16 11.20
C ILE A 269 -16.06 1.45 10.49
N HIS A 270 -15.28 1.89 9.52
CA HIS A 270 -15.49 3.13 8.75
C HIS A 270 -15.74 4.32 9.66
N PRO A 271 -14.80 4.66 10.56
CA PRO A 271 -15.06 5.56 11.69
C PRO A 271 -15.15 7.04 11.31
N PHE A 272 -14.82 7.41 10.10
CA PHE A 272 -14.73 8.81 9.64
C PHE A 272 -15.75 9.13 8.56
N GLU A 273 -16.04 10.42 8.38
CA GLU A 273 -16.88 10.93 7.31
C GLU A 273 -16.26 10.68 5.93
N ASP A 274 -14.95 10.92 5.80
CA ASP A 274 -14.12 10.60 4.63
C ASP A 274 -12.70 10.29 5.10
N GLY A 275 -11.85 9.77 4.21
CA GLY A 275 -10.44 9.47 4.51
C GLY A 275 -10.21 8.11 5.17
N ASN A 276 -11.23 7.26 5.31
CA ASN A 276 -11.11 5.94 5.93
C ASN A 276 -10.07 5.06 5.22
N GLY A 277 -10.10 4.96 3.90
CA GLY A 277 -9.14 4.15 3.14
C GLY A 277 -7.70 4.67 3.27
N ARG A 278 -7.48 5.98 3.19
CA ARG A 278 -6.15 6.60 3.38
C ARG A 278 -5.63 6.35 4.79
N THR A 279 -6.49 6.47 5.81
CA THR A 279 -6.15 6.20 7.21
C THR A 279 -5.82 4.73 7.43
N ALA A 280 -6.60 3.81 6.88
CA ALA A 280 -6.38 2.37 6.99
C ALA A 280 -5.00 1.97 6.43
N ARG A 281 -4.65 2.46 5.24
CA ARG A 281 -3.34 2.21 4.62
C ARG A 281 -2.20 2.84 5.41
N THR A 282 -2.37 4.05 5.92
CA THR A 282 -1.37 4.73 6.75
C THR A 282 -1.12 3.97 8.07
N LEU A 283 -2.19 3.49 8.72
CA LEU A 283 -2.09 2.68 9.95
C LEU A 283 -1.42 1.33 9.71
N PHE A 284 -1.67 0.70 8.55
CA PHE A 284 -0.95 -0.51 8.14
C PHE A 284 0.55 -0.25 8.06
N TYR A 285 1.00 0.78 7.31
CA TYR A 285 2.41 1.14 7.22
C TYR A 285 3.01 1.43 8.58
N TRP A 286 2.34 2.23 9.40
CA TRP A 286 2.83 2.55 10.72
C TRP A 286 2.99 1.30 11.59
N TYR A 287 2.00 0.39 11.58
CA TYR A 287 2.04 -0.84 12.36
C TYR A 287 3.21 -1.75 11.96
N VAL A 288 3.39 -2.03 10.67
CA VAL A 288 4.48 -2.91 10.23
C VAL A 288 5.86 -2.28 10.47
N LEU A 289 5.99 -0.96 10.34
CA LEU A 289 7.22 -0.24 10.68
C LEU A 289 7.51 -0.26 12.19
N ASN A 290 6.48 -0.14 13.03
CA ASN A 290 6.59 -0.29 14.49
C ASN A 290 7.09 -1.69 14.88
N LYS A 291 6.69 -2.71 14.14
CA LYS A 291 7.14 -4.10 14.35
C LYS A 291 8.51 -4.41 13.72
N GLY A 292 9.23 -3.40 13.21
CA GLY A 292 10.59 -3.54 12.71
C GLY A 292 10.72 -3.89 11.23
N TYR A 293 9.63 -3.94 10.49
CA TYR A 293 9.63 -4.23 9.05
C TYR A 293 10.05 -3.00 8.22
N TRP A 294 11.28 -2.55 8.43
CA TRP A 294 11.82 -1.32 7.86
C TRP A 294 11.78 -1.26 6.32
N LEU A 295 11.73 -2.42 5.64
CA LEU A 295 11.68 -2.48 4.18
C LEU A 295 10.44 -1.79 3.61
N PHE A 296 9.36 -1.71 4.39
CA PHE A 296 8.14 -1.00 3.99
C PHE A 296 8.35 0.52 3.80
N GLU A 297 9.44 1.11 4.32
CA GLU A 297 9.83 2.49 4.00
C GLU A 297 10.10 2.68 2.49
N PHE A 298 10.45 1.60 1.79
CA PHE A 298 10.84 1.59 0.37
C PHE A 298 9.75 1.06 -0.57
N MET A 299 8.63 0.59 -0.02
CA MET A 299 7.56 -0.03 -0.81
C MET A 299 6.40 0.95 -1.03
N ALA A 300 5.86 0.97 -2.23
CA ALA A 300 4.67 1.76 -2.57
C ALA A 300 3.51 0.80 -2.92
N ILE A 301 2.90 0.22 -1.89
CA ILE A 301 1.87 -0.82 -2.01
C ILE A 301 0.62 -0.29 -2.73
N SER A 302 0.21 0.96 -2.42
CA SER A 302 -0.96 1.58 -3.06
C SER A 302 -0.81 1.70 -4.58
N ARG A 303 0.43 1.71 -5.10
CA ARG A 303 0.68 1.71 -6.54
C ARG A 303 0.17 0.42 -7.21
N ILE A 304 0.29 -0.72 -6.53
CA ILE A 304 -0.25 -2.00 -6.99
C ILE A 304 -1.77 -2.02 -6.84
N LEU A 305 -2.29 -1.53 -5.71
CA LEU A 305 -3.73 -1.43 -5.48
C LEU A 305 -4.44 -0.60 -6.57
N VAL A 306 -3.85 0.51 -7.03
CA VAL A 306 -4.39 1.33 -8.13
C VAL A 306 -4.55 0.53 -9.42
N ARG A 307 -3.63 -0.39 -9.73
CA ARG A 307 -3.70 -1.25 -10.93
C ARG A 307 -4.85 -2.25 -10.86
N SER A 308 -5.29 -2.61 -9.65
CA SER A 308 -6.29 -3.66 -9.40
C SER A 308 -7.41 -3.24 -8.43
N ARG A 309 -7.89 -1.98 -8.54
CA ARG A 309 -8.94 -1.40 -7.65
C ARG A 309 -10.15 -2.31 -7.44
N ILE A 310 -10.62 -2.93 -8.52
CA ILE A 310 -11.80 -3.82 -8.46
C ILE A 310 -11.50 -5.03 -7.57
N LYS A 311 -10.32 -5.65 -7.72
CA LYS A 311 -9.92 -6.80 -6.89
C LYS A 311 -9.74 -6.40 -5.43
N TYR A 312 -9.20 -5.19 -5.17
CA TYR A 312 -9.08 -4.64 -3.82
C TYR A 312 -10.45 -4.48 -3.16
N GLY A 313 -11.42 -3.86 -3.84
CA GLY A 313 -12.79 -3.76 -3.34
C GLY A 313 -13.47 -5.12 -3.18
N LEU A 314 -13.26 -6.06 -4.12
CA LEU A 314 -13.79 -7.40 -4.02
C LEU A 314 -13.22 -8.19 -2.83
N SER A 315 -11.97 -7.97 -2.43
CA SER A 315 -11.39 -8.66 -1.27
C SER A 315 -12.13 -8.33 0.04
N TYR A 316 -12.59 -7.07 0.21
CA TYR A 316 -13.51 -6.71 1.30
C TYR A 316 -14.85 -7.41 1.17
N LEU A 317 -15.48 -7.28 -0.01
CA LEU A 317 -16.82 -7.82 -0.23
C LEU A 317 -16.88 -9.35 -0.14
N TYR A 318 -15.85 -10.07 -0.55
CA TYR A 318 -15.76 -11.51 -0.37
C TYR A 318 -15.71 -11.87 1.11
N THR A 319 -14.92 -11.17 1.90
CA THR A 319 -14.91 -11.34 3.37
C THR A 319 -16.29 -11.10 3.97
N GLU A 320 -16.94 -9.98 3.63
CA GLU A 320 -18.24 -9.58 4.17
C GLU A 320 -19.39 -10.49 3.74
N THR A 321 -19.29 -11.12 2.58
CA THR A 321 -20.36 -11.98 2.02
C THR A 321 -20.19 -13.45 2.33
N ASP A 322 -19.03 -13.88 2.82
CA ASP A 322 -18.74 -15.26 3.24
C ASP A 322 -18.41 -15.34 4.72
N ASP A 323 -19.37 -14.95 5.57
CA ASP A 323 -19.34 -15.10 7.04
C ASP A 323 -18.10 -14.50 7.73
N ASN A 324 -17.61 -13.37 7.23
CA ASN A 324 -16.40 -12.67 7.70
C ASN A 324 -15.10 -13.50 7.54
N ASP A 325 -14.97 -14.22 6.44
CA ASP A 325 -13.74 -14.92 6.10
C ASP A 325 -12.65 -13.94 5.63
N LEU A 326 -11.77 -13.58 6.54
CA LEU A 326 -10.66 -12.65 6.27
C LEU A 326 -9.62 -13.20 5.29
N THR A 327 -9.61 -14.49 5.01
CA THR A 327 -8.62 -15.11 4.13
C THR A 327 -8.59 -14.45 2.76
N TYR A 328 -9.74 -14.06 2.20
CA TYR A 328 -9.83 -13.34 0.92
C TYR A 328 -9.09 -12.01 0.92
N PHE A 329 -9.25 -11.24 1.99
CA PHE A 329 -8.58 -9.96 2.13
C PHE A 329 -7.07 -10.13 2.38
N LEU A 330 -6.71 -11.11 3.21
CA LEU A 330 -5.31 -11.43 3.52
C LEU A 330 -4.56 -11.93 2.30
N GLU A 331 -5.15 -12.85 1.52
CA GLU A 331 -4.56 -13.40 0.30
C GLU A 331 -4.28 -12.30 -0.73
N TYR A 332 -5.28 -11.48 -1.02
CA TYR A 332 -5.15 -10.39 -1.97
C TYR A 332 -4.06 -9.39 -1.55
N ASN A 333 -4.08 -8.95 -0.28
CA ASN A 333 -3.12 -7.96 0.21
C ASN A 333 -1.70 -8.53 0.31
N LEU A 334 -1.52 -9.79 0.72
CA LEU A 334 -0.21 -10.42 0.78
C LEU A 334 0.40 -10.58 -0.61
N SER A 335 -0.41 -10.97 -1.61
CA SER A 335 0.01 -11.00 -3.03
C SER A 335 0.36 -9.60 -3.54
N THR A 336 -0.37 -8.58 -3.12
CA THR A 336 -0.08 -7.17 -3.45
C THR A 336 1.25 -6.70 -2.83
N ILE A 337 1.55 -7.11 -1.60
CA ILE A 337 2.81 -6.81 -0.92
C ILE A 337 3.99 -7.50 -1.63
N GLU A 338 3.81 -8.76 -2.04
CA GLU A 338 4.81 -9.50 -2.82
C GLU A 338 5.13 -8.78 -4.15
N GLU A 339 4.10 -8.37 -4.93
CA GLU A 339 4.29 -7.59 -6.16
C GLU A 339 5.00 -6.25 -5.89
N ALA A 340 4.67 -5.57 -4.78
CA ALA A 340 5.32 -4.34 -4.39
C ALA A 340 6.80 -4.55 -4.02
N LEU A 341 7.14 -5.69 -3.43
CA LEU A 341 8.52 -6.08 -3.14
C LEU A 341 9.32 -6.32 -4.43
N GLU A 342 8.73 -6.98 -5.41
CA GLU A 342 9.34 -7.20 -6.73
C GLU A 342 9.56 -5.88 -7.49
N ASP A 343 8.57 -4.99 -7.50
CA ASP A 343 8.68 -3.64 -8.07
C ASP A 343 9.82 -2.85 -7.41
N MET A 344 9.94 -2.95 -6.07
CA MET A 344 11.02 -2.31 -5.31
C MET A 344 12.38 -2.90 -5.68
N ASN A 345 12.54 -4.22 -5.71
CA ASN A 345 13.79 -4.88 -6.07
C ASN A 345 14.24 -4.47 -7.48
N THR A 346 13.32 -4.48 -8.44
CA THR A 346 13.58 -4.02 -9.81
C THR A 346 14.05 -2.56 -9.84
N TYR A 347 13.42 -1.70 -9.04
CA TYR A 347 13.83 -0.29 -8.91
C TYR A 347 15.22 -0.15 -8.32
N ILE A 348 15.55 -0.92 -7.27
CA ILE A 348 16.87 -0.92 -6.61
C ILE A 348 17.96 -1.35 -7.60
N ILE A 349 17.79 -2.48 -8.30
CA ILE A 349 18.74 -2.98 -9.30
C ILE A 349 19.02 -1.92 -10.38
N ARG A 350 17.97 -1.30 -10.89
CA ARG A 350 18.12 -0.22 -11.87
C ARG A 350 18.93 0.95 -11.28
N LYS A 351 18.70 1.33 -10.04
CA LYS A 351 19.41 2.42 -9.39
C LYS A 351 20.87 2.10 -9.11
N GLN A 352 21.17 0.87 -8.73
CA GLN A 352 22.55 0.38 -8.58
C GLN A 352 23.31 0.47 -9.91
N LYS A 353 22.67 0.06 -11.01
CA LYS A 353 23.25 0.21 -12.35
C LYS A 353 23.53 1.69 -12.67
N GLU A 354 22.55 2.57 -12.44
CA GLU A 354 22.73 4.03 -12.65
C GLU A 354 23.89 4.60 -11.82
N GLN A 355 24.08 4.11 -10.58
CA GLN A 355 25.16 4.50 -9.70
C GLN A 355 26.52 3.97 -10.19
N SER A 356 26.58 2.72 -10.61
CA SER A 356 27.80 2.11 -11.20
C SER A 356 28.29 2.93 -12.40
N GLU A 357 27.36 3.26 -13.31
CA GLU A 357 27.67 4.09 -14.46
C GLU A 357 28.10 5.53 -14.05
N ALA A 358 27.58 6.08 -12.94
CA ALA A 358 28.03 7.37 -12.44
C ALA A 358 29.46 7.28 -11.86
N LEU A 359 29.84 6.15 -11.25
CA LEU A 359 31.21 5.91 -10.78
C LEU A 359 32.20 5.82 -11.95
N GLU A 360 31.80 5.23 -13.07
CA GLU A 360 32.62 5.23 -14.28
C GLU A 360 32.83 6.65 -14.82
N LEU A 361 31.78 7.47 -14.79
CA LEU A 361 31.89 8.88 -15.17
C LEU A 361 32.88 9.65 -14.27
N ILE A 362 32.93 9.36 -12.97
CA ILE A 362 33.90 9.98 -12.06
C ILE A 362 35.33 9.62 -12.45
N LYS A 363 35.59 8.38 -12.89
CA LYS A 363 36.92 7.96 -13.35
C LYS A 363 37.37 8.75 -14.58
N SER A 364 36.42 9.12 -15.46
CA SER A 364 36.71 9.88 -16.69
C SER A 364 36.76 11.38 -16.43
N LEU A 365 36.05 11.90 -15.43
CA LEU A 365 35.94 13.31 -15.09
C LEU A 365 36.64 13.60 -13.77
N LYS A 366 37.70 14.40 -13.79
CA LYS A 366 38.42 14.80 -12.57
C LYS A 366 37.61 15.83 -11.76
N ASN A 367 37.74 15.77 -10.42
CA ASN A 367 37.21 16.76 -9.48
C ASN A 367 35.68 16.79 -9.33
N ILE A 368 34.95 15.69 -9.50
CA ILE A 368 33.54 15.57 -9.16
C ILE A 368 33.32 14.43 -8.16
N ASN A 369 32.37 14.60 -7.27
CA ASN A 369 31.94 13.56 -6.34
C ASN A 369 30.78 12.72 -6.95
N LEU A 370 30.41 11.62 -6.27
CA LEU A 370 29.38 10.70 -6.73
C LEU A 370 28.03 11.41 -6.99
N ARG A 371 27.57 12.27 -6.05
CA ARG A 371 26.32 13.01 -6.20
C ARG A 371 26.37 13.96 -7.40
N GLN A 372 27.48 14.64 -7.60
CA GLN A 372 27.69 15.52 -8.76
C GLN A 372 27.69 14.74 -10.09
N ALA A 373 28.28 13.55 -10.11
CA ALA A 373 28.23 12.66 -11.27
C ALA A 373 26.81 12.18 -11.57
N GLU A 374 26.06 11.79 -10.55
CA GLU A 374 24.65 11.42 -10.70
C GLU A 374 23.78 12.58 -11.21
N ILE A 375 24.00 13.79 -10.67
CA ILE A 375 23.34 15.01 -11.15
C ILE A 375 23.65 15.23 -12.63
N LEU A 376 24.93 15.14 -13.01
CA LEU A 376 25.37 15.33 -14.39
C LEU A 376 24.76 14.30 -15.34
N LYS A 377 24.66 13.03 -14.95
CA LYS A 377 23.95 11.99 -15.71
C LYS A 377 22.48 12.28 -15.92
N GLU A 378 21.80 12.88 -14.95
CA GLU A 378 20.40 13.28 -15.15
C GLU A 378 20.24 14.36 -16.22
N PHE A 379 21.21 15.26 -16.36
CA PHE A 379 21.26 16.21 -17.46
C PHE A 379 21.60 15.56 -18.80
N LEU A 380 22.50 14.56 -18.82
CA LEU A 380 22.87 13.84 -20.04
C LEU A 380 21.73 13.00 -20.62
N LYS A 381 20.91 12.39 -19.77
CA LYS A 381 19.71 11.65 -20.21
C LYS A 381 18.69 12.54 -20.91
N ASN A 382 18.66 13.81 -20.59
CA ASN A 382 17.78 14.80 -21.20
C ASN A 382 18.46 16.17 -21.20
N SER A 383 19.13 16.51 -22.30
CA SER A 383 19.91 17.73 -22.44
C SER A 383 19.12 19.04 -22.33
N GLU A 384 17.81 18.99 -22.57
CA GLU A 384 16.91 20.15 -22.41
C GLU A 384 16.39 20.31 -20.96
N LYS A 385 16.70 19.36 -20.10
CA LYS A 385 16.24 19.40 -18.70
C LYS A 385 16.93 20.54 -17.94
N MET A 386 16.14 21.23 -17.13
CA MET A 386 16.62 22.29 -16.25
C MET A 386 16.27 21.91 -14.81
N PHE A 387 17.20 22.16 -13.89
CA PHE A 387 16.98 21.94 -12.46
C PHE A 387 17.11 23.25 -11.68
N VAL A 388 16.32 23.34 -10.61
CA VAL A 388 16.49 24.33 -9.54
C VAL A 388 17.13 23.68 -8.32
N VAL A 389 17.76 24.49 -7.44
CA VAL A 389 18.42 23.97 -6.23
C VAL A 389 17.46 23.13 -5.35
N ASN A 390 16.23 23.61 -5.17
CA ASN A 390 15.24 22.89 -4.35
C ASN A 390 14.90 21.50 -4.89
N GLU A 391 14.96 21.32 -6.20
CA GLU A 391 14.70 20.02 -6.83
C GLU A 391 15.83 19.04 -6.49
N ILE A 392 17.08 19.46 -6.61
CA ILE A 392 18.26 18.66 -6.23
C ILE A 392 18.26 18.35 -4.73
N MET A 393 17.98 19.36 -3.90
CA MET A 393 17.82 19.17 -2.45
C MET A 393 16.84 18.06 -2.14
N THR A 394 15.66 18.06 -2.78
CA THR A 394 14.60 17.08 -2.54
C THR A 394 14.93 15.71 -3.11
N ILE A 395 15.52 15.64 -4.33
CA ILE A 395 15.86 14.37 -4.98
C ILE A 395 16.91 13.61 -4.18
N TYR A 396 17.89 14.33 -3.64
CA TYR A 396 19.07 13.75 -2.97
C TYR A 396 18.96 13.76 -1.44
N GLY A 397 17.90 14.34 -0.85
CA GLY A 397 17.71 14.39 0.59
C GLY A 397 18.79 15.23 1.32
N VAL A 398 19.33 16.27 0.68
CA VAL A 398 20.45 17.07 1.23
C VAL A 398 20.01 18.48 1.57
N ALA A 399 20.81 19.18 2.40
CA ALA A 399 20.58 20.58 2.72
C ALA A 399 20.64 21.48 1.47
N TYR A 400 19.94 22.61 1.49
CA TYR A 400 19.89 23.57 0.39
C TYR A 400 21.28 24.01 -0.08
N ASP A 401 22.16 24.35 0.88
CA ASP A 401 23.51 24.81 0.57
C ASP A 401 24.36 23.69 -0.05
N THR A 402 24.17 22.45 0.36
CA THR A 402 24.83 21.29 -0.25
C THR A 402 24.42 21.13 -1.71
N ALA A 403 23.10 21.14 -1.99
CA ALA A 403 22.57 21.05 -3.34
C ALA A 403 23.02 22.23 -4.23
N ARG A 404 23.02 23.44 -3.65
CA ARG A 404 23.48 24.65 -4.32
C ARG A 404 24.96 24.58 -4.67
N ASN A 405 25.82 24.14 -3.74
CA ASN A 405 27.25 24.03 -3.95
C ASN A 405 27.60 22.98 -5.00
N ASP A 406 26.89 21.85 -5.04
CA ASP A 406 27.07 20.84 -6.10
C ASP A 406 26.80 21.42 -7.49
N LEU A 407 25.68 22.12 -7.66
CA LEU A 407 25.33 22.74 -8.95
C LEU A 407 26.30 23.86 -9.35
N LEU A 408 26.75 24.67 -8.38
CA LEU A 408 27.73 25.72 -8.64
C LEU A 408 29.10 25.14 -9.00
N HIS A 409 29.54 24.09 -8.32
CA HIS A 409 30.78 23.40 -8.62
C HIS A 409 30.79 22.81 -10.03
N LEU A 410 29.70 22.13 -10.43
CA LEU A 410 29.54 21.63 -11.81
C LEU A 410 29.51 22.77 -12.83
N THR A 411 29.00 23.95 -12.44
CA THR A 411 29.02 25.15 -13.29
C THR A 411 30.44 25.71 -13.42
N GLN A 412 31.20 25.77 -12.32
CA GLN A 412 32.62 26.19 -12.31
C GLN A 412 33.50 25.29 -13.20
N LEU A 413 33.21 23.97 -13.17
CA LEU A 413 33.88 22.99 -14.01
C LEU A 413 33.44 23.08 -15.49
N GLY A 414 32.44 23.90 -15.82
CA GLY A 414 31.92 24.10 -17.15
C GLY A 414 30.97 23.05 -17.68
N TYR A 415 30.50 22.11 -16.84
CA TYR A 415 29.53 21.11 -17.25
C TYR A 415 28.10 21.65 -17.29
N LEU A 416 27.78 22.61 -16.43
CA LEU A 416 26.48 23.25 -16.36
C LEU A 416 26.58 24.75 -16.65
N GLU A 417 25.47 25.32 -17.11
CA GLU A 417 25.23 26.74 -17.21
C GLU A 417 24.16 27.18 -16.23
N LYS A 418 24.44 28.25 -15.46
CA LYS A 418 23.49 28.89 -14.58
C LYS A 418 22.81 30.02 -15.31
N ILE A 419 21.51 29.95 -15.49
CA ILE A 419 20.70 30.98 -16.14
C ILE A 419 19.62 31.50 -15.18
N LYS A 420 19.19 32.75 -15.40
CA LYS A 420 18.11 33.38 -14.65
C LYS A 420 16.85 33.37 -15.48
N ILE A 421 15.80 32.67 -15.03
CA ILE A 421 14.48 32.68 -15.66
C ILE A 421 13.53 33.37 -14.65
N GLN A 422 13.02 34.52 -15.02
CA GLN A 422 12.24 35.39 -14.15
C GLN A 422 13.02 35.71 -12.84
N LYS A 423 12.48 35.28 -11.67
CA LYS A 423 13.09 35.47 -10.35
C LYS A 423 13.91 34.29 -9.85
N LYS A 424 14.06 33.19 -10.64
CA LYS A 424 14.72 31.96 -10.21
C LYS A 424 15.99 31.69 -11.02
N PHE A 425 17.01 31.17 -10.35
CA PHE A 425 18.16 30.56 -11.00
C PHE A 425 17.86 29.11 -11.32
N VAL A 426 18.12 28.73 -12.57
CA VAL A 426 18.04 27.36 -13.07
C VAL A 426 19.38 26.95 -13.67
N PHE A 427 19.64 25.66 -13.65
CA PHE A 427 20.85 25.06 -14.16
C PHE A 427 20.48 24.14 -15.32
N LYS A 428 21.23 24.22 -16.43
CA LYS A 428 21.09 23.36 -17.61
C LYS A 428 22.45 22.84 -18.07
N LEU A 429 22.45 21.82 -18.92
CA LEU A 429 23.68 21.28 -19.50
C LEU A 429 24.37 22.35 -20.33
N SER A 430 25.69 22.49 -20.18
CA SER A 430 26.50 23.40 -20.99
C SER A 430 26.76 22.80 -22.39
N LYS A 431 26.56 23.60 -23.42
CA LYS A 431 26.90 23.21 -24.80
C LYS A 431 28.38 23.34 -25.11
N LYS A 432 29.19 23.92 -24.21
CA LYS A 432 30.58 24.28 -24.43
C LYS A 432 31.59 23.17 -24.15
N ARG A 433 31.20 22.13 -23.42
CA ARG A 433 32.11 21.06 -23.05
C ARG A 433 31.57 19.71 -23.49
N ILE A 434 32.35 18.98 -24.26
CA ILE A 434 32.06 17.59 -24.64
C ILE A 434 32.33 16.74 -23.40
N ILE A 435 31.30 16.06 -22.90
CA ILE A 435 31.41 15.05 -21.85
C ILE A 435 31.59 13.74 -22.61
N PRO A 436 32.60 12.91 -22.26
CA PRO A 436 32.71 11.57 -22.83
C PRO A 436 31.42 10.77 -22.59
N GLU A 437 30.96 10.08 -23.64
CA GLU A 437 29.81 9.18 -23.55
C GLU A 437 30.04 8.02 -22.60
#